data_8ee9db915132fa22dae649ff8223e3a3
#
_entry.id   8ee9db915132fa22dae649ff8223e3a3
#
_cell.length_a   1.000
_cell.length_b   1.000
_cell.length_c   1.000
_cell.angle_alpha   90.00
_cell.angle_beta   90.00
_cell.angle_gamma   90.00
#
_symmetry.space_group_name_H-M   'P 1'
#
loop_
_entity.id
_entity.type
_entity.pdbx_description
1 polymer ?
#
loop_
_entity_poly.entity_id
_entity_poly.type
_entity_poly.pdbx_seq_one_letter_code
_entity_poly.pdbx_strand_id
1 'polypeptide(L)'
;MNGEYRWLSSLNNLPACLQRTRCADWGVLNMHVAIFVTVVAIVVGFAAPTCANDRPSDPFGNDTIELNKETALVEMWESLRDQVLLDRAHFRSCIESNNQSNDTDCAAVSTLMKIVEEARQNQGKALLGHLNRSINLLINAAPGYLTGPLEVITVRNGDCKSHSIAKYGAARAAGFSADHVRLVTVHDRRHNFDHMVAVVFYNGEWLILDNLTNLLVRDTEKRDYAPLAVLDYKGVRRYRSPYWMID
;
A
#
# COMPACT_ATOMS: atom_id res chain seq x y z
N MET A 1 -1.69 -36.59 4.37
CA MET A 1 -0.70 -35.79 5.12
C MET A 1 -1.25 -34.39 5.19
N ASN A 2 -1.85 -34.07 6.32
CA ASN A 2 -2.64 -32.86 6.54
C ASN A 2 -1.68 -31.68 6.85
N GLY A 3 -1.43 -30.85 5.85
CA GLY A 3 -0.79 -29.56 6.05
C GLY A 3 -1.85 -28.52 6.39
N GLU A 4 -2.21 -28.41 7.67
CA GLU A 4 -3.07 -27.34 8.15
C GLU A 4 -2.43 -25.98 7.85
N TYR A 5 -3.18 -25.12 7.16
CA TYR A 5 -2.81 -23.75 6.85
C TYR A 5 -2.65 -22.93 8.12
N ARG A 6 -1.44 -22.94 8.65
CA ARG A 6 -1.02 -22.28 9.89
C ARG A 6 -0.90 -20.74 9.78
N TRP A 7 -1.25 -20.16 8.63
CA TRP A 7 -1.02 -18.76 8.36
C TRP A 7 -2.21 -17.83 8.67
N LEU A 8 -3.41 -18.36 8.91
CA LEU A 8 -4.51 -17.57 9.48
C LEU A 8 -4.23 -17.15 10.92
N SER A 9 -3.34 -17.85 11.63
CA SER A 9 -2.93 -17.50 13.00
C SER A 9 -1.72 -16.56 13.05
N SER A 10 -0.98 -16.37 11.97
CA SER A 10 0.20 -15.50 11.93
C SER A 10 -0.11 -14.02 11.68
N LEU A 11 -1.38 -13.64 11.47
CA LEU A 11 -1.82 -12.24 11.50
C LEU A 11 -1.66 -11.59 12.88
N ASN A 12 -1.40 -12.38 13.92
CA ASN A 12 -1.18 -11.91 15.30
C ASN A 12 0.27 -11.47 15.59
N ASN A 13 1.22 -11.71 14.68
CA ASN A 13 2.63 -11.36 14.86
C ASN A 13 3.10 -10.17 14.02
N LEU A 14 2.19 -9.32 13.58
CA LEU A 14 2.56 -8.01 13.02
C LEU A 14 3.06 -7.10 14.16
N PRO A 15 4.08 -6.27 13.91
CA PRO A 15 4.57 -5.35 14.93
C PRO A 15 3.41 -4.50 15.47
N ALA A 16 3.45 -4.16 16.76
CA ALA A 16 2.37 -3.54 17.54
C ALA A 16 1.72 -2.28 16.92
N CYS A 17 2.35 -1.68 15.92
CA CYS A 17 1.84 -0.58 15.12
C CYS A 17 0.70 -0.98 14.16
N LEU A 18 0.54 -2.27 13.83
CA LEU A 18 -0.50 -2.77 12.92
C LEU A 18 -1.68 -3.46 13.63
N GLN A 19 -1.64 -3.62 14.95
CA GLN A 19 -2.63 -4.40 15.71
C GLN A 19 -3.73 -3.59 16.38
N ARG A 20 -3.80 -2.25 16.27
CA ARG A 20 -4.81 -1.46 16.97
C ARG A 20 -5.97 -1.02 16.09
N THR A 21 -6.91 -1.93 15.86
CA THR A 21 -8.31 -1.57 15.59
C THR A 21 -9.24 -2.58 16.25
N ARG A 22 -9.38 -2.50 17.58
CA ARG A 22 -10.60 -2.97 18.28
C ARG A 22 -10.85 -2.02 19.43
N CYS A 23 -11.82 -1.12 19.27
CA CYS A 23 -12.50 -0.51 20.39
C CYS A 23 -13.29 -1.64 21.09
N ALA A 24 -12.89 -1.99 22.31
CA ALA A 24 -13.60 -2.97 23.10
C ALA A 24 -14.82 -2.31 23.77
N ASP A 25 -16.00 -2.89 23.52
CA ASP A 25 -17.22 -2.67 24.29
C ASP A 25 -17.00 -3.11 25.74
N TRP A 26 -17.14 -2.19 26.66
CA TRP A 26 -17.25 -2.50 28.10
C TRP A 26 -18.73 -2.65 28.46
N GLY A 27 -19.17 -3.89 28.42
CA GLY A 27 -20.43 -4.33 29.01
C GLY A 27 -20.32 -4.48 30.53
N VAL A 28 -21.28 -3.91 31.18
CA VAL A 28 -21.62 -3.87 32.61
C VAL A 28 -21.44 -5.21 33.35
N LEU A 29 -20.79 -5.21 34.49
CA LEU A 29 -21.09 -6.18 35.54
C LEU A 29 -21.08 -5.54 36.94
N ASN A 30 -22.12 -5.89 37.69
CA ASN A 30 -22.56 -5.44 38.99
C ASN A 30 -21.59 -5.69 40.19
N MET A 31 -21.46 -4.72 41.03
CA MET A 31 -22.02 -4.50 42.40
C MET A 31 -21.45 -5.28 43.60
N HIS A 32 -21.15 -4.48 44.62
CA HIS A 32 -21.01 -4.70 46.06
C HIS A 32 -19.64 -5.18 46.59
N VAL A 33 -18.89 -4.24 47.16
CA VAL A 33 -18.51 -4.23 48.60
C VAL A 33 -17.97 -2.83 48.94
N ALA A 34 -18.53 -2.22 49.98
CA ALA A 34 -18.11 -0.94 50.51
C ALA A 34 -16.95 -1.16 51.51
N ILE A 35 -15.82 -0.48 51.26
CA ILE A 35 -14.79 -0.23 52.30
C ILE A 35 -14.32 1.21 52.14
N PHE A 36 -14.55 2.03 53.17
CA PHE A 36 -14.04 3.39 53.28
C PHE A 36 -12.50 3.37 53.40
N VAL A 37 -11.83 3.87 52.40
CA VAL A 37 -10.43 4.30 52.46
C VAL A 37 -10.35 5.65 51.82
N THR A 38 -10.04 6.67 52.61
CA THR A 38 -9.76 8.03 52.17
C THR A 38 -8.44 8.00 51.40
N VAL A 39 -8.50 8.04 50.08
CA VAL A 39 -7.31 8.17 49.19
C VAL A 39 -7.35 9.55 48.56
N VAL A 40 -6.34 10.35 48.85
CA VAL A 40 -6.04 11.62 48.19
C VAL A 40 -5.86 11.33 46.70
N ALA A 41 -6.83 11.74 45.88
CA ALA A 41 -6.76 11.61 44.44
C ALA A 41 -5.75 12.65 43.90
N ILE A 42 -4.53 12.20 43.63
CA ILE A 42 -3.65 12.91 42.70
C ILE A 42 -4.28 12.72 41.31
N VAL A 43 -4.92 13.77 40.81
CA VAL A 43 -5.41 13.82 39.42
C VAL A 43 -4.18 13.92 38.53
N VAL A 44 -3.57 12.79 38.23
CA VAL A 44 -2.70 12.67 37.05
C VAL A 44 -3.62 12.60 35.86
N GLY A 45 -3.77 13.71 35.14
CA GLY A 45 -4.52 13.75 33.91
C GLY A 45 -3.87 12.81 32.88
N PHE A 46 -4.35 11.56 32.83
CA PHE A 46 -4.11 10.72 31.67
C PHE A 46 -4.92 11.34 30.51
N ALA A 47 -4.26 12.17 29.70
CA ALA A 47 -4.77 12.47 28.38
C ALA A 47 -4.98 11.13 27.69
N ALA A 48 -6.24 10.74 27.49
CA ALA A 48 -6.56 9.60 26.66
C ALA A 48 -5.85 9.83 25.30
N PRO A 49 -5.13 8.84 24.77
CA PRO A 49 -4.57 8.97 23.44
C PRO A 49 -5.77 9.19 22.51
N THR A 50 -5.90 10.41 22.01
CA THR A 50 -6.81 10.68 20.90
C THR A 50 -6.37 9.74 19.80
N CYS A 51 -7.26 8.84 19.35
CA CYS A 51 -7.10 8.13 18.09
C CYS A 51 -7.16 9.19 17.00
N ALA A 52 -6.07 9.93 16.84
CA ALA A 52 -5.84 10.71 15.65
C ALA A 52 -5.90 9.70 14.50
N ASN A 53 -6.71 10.01 13.52
CA ASN A 53 -6.82 9.25 12.29
C ASN A 53 -5.49 9.42 11.56
N ASP A 54 -4.48 8.60 11.95
CA ASP A 54 -3.06 8.72 11.55
C ASP A 54 -2.87 8.34 10.08
N ARG A 55 -3.69 8.96 9.22
CA ARG A 55 -3.44 8.92 7.79
C ARG A 55 -2.22 9.78 7.50
N PRO A 56 -1.18 9.21 6.88
CA PRO A 56 -0.02 10.00 6.51
C PRO A 56 -0.39 11.08 5.48
N SER A 57 0.27 12.23 5.55
CA SER A 57 0.23 13.25 4.50
C SER A 57 0.57 12.65 3.14
N ASP A 58 0.29 13.36 2.06
CA ASP A 58 0.69 12.89 0.72
C ASP A 58 2.22 12.83 0.61
N PRO A 59 2.76 11.87 -0.18
CA PRO A 59 4.20 11.77 -0.41
C PRO A 59 4.78 13.06 -0.99
N PHE A 60 6.10 13.21 -0.92
CA PHE A 60 6.86 14.37 -1.38
C PHE A 60 6.56 15.70 -0.64
N GLY A 61 5.79 15.64 0.47
CA GLY A 61 5.62 16.77 1.38
C GLY A 61 4.91 18.02 0.83
N ASN A 62 4.31 17.94 -0.35
CA ASN A 62 3.64 19.05 -0.99
C ASN A 62 2.12 18.97 -0.80
N ASP A 63 1.46 20.14 -0.77
CA ASP A 63 0.01 20.23 -0.75
C ASP A 63 -0.60 19.66 -2.04
N THR A 64 -1.70 18.93 -1.87
CA THR A 64 -2.48 18.41 -2.97
C THR A 64 -3.90 18.98 -2.98
N ILE A 65 -4.51 18.98 -4.17
CA ILE A 65 -5.91 19.32 -4.37
C ILE A 65 -6.61 18.21 -5.14
N GLU A 66 -7.84 17.91 -4.78
CA GLU A 66 -8.65 16.92 -5.49
C GLU A 66 -8.90 17.38 -6.93
N LEU A 67 -8.84 16.45 -7.87
CA LEU A 67 -9.19 16.69 -9.25
C LEU A 67 -10.70 16.49 -9.46
N ASN A 68 -11.27 17.31 -10.34
CA ASN A 68 -12.65 17.12 -10.80
C ASN A 68 -12.80 15.77 -11.52
N LYS A 69 -13.97 15.16 -11.38
CA LYS A 69 -14.30 13.85 -11.96
C LYS A 69 -14.22 13.78 -13.50
N GLU A 70 -14.25 14.92 -14.17
CA GLU A 70 -14.27 15.05 -15.64
C GLU A 70 -12.86 15.09 -16.25
N THR A 71 -11.80 14.78 -15.51
CA THR A 71 -10.44 14.73 -16.07
C THR A 71 -10.10 13.31 -16.52
N ALA A 72 -9.43 13.19 -17.67
CA ALA A 72 -8.99 11.90 -18.22
C ALA A 72 -8.17 11.06 -17.21
N LEU A 73 -7.40 11.71 -16.32
CA LEU A 73 -6.64 11.03 -15.27
C LEU A 73 -7.55 10.41 -14.21
N VAL A 74 -8.66 11.08 -13.86
CA VAL A 74 -9.64 10.54 -12.91
C VAL A 74 -10.40 9.37 -13.53
N GLU A 75 -10.89 9.51 -14.78
CA GLU A 75 -11.58 8.43 -15.48
C GLU A 75 -10.68 7.19 -15.63
N MET A 76 -9.43 7.39 -16.00
CA MET A 76 -8.44 6.31 -16.08
C MET A 76 -8.24 5.64 -14.72
N TRP A 77 -8.13 6.41 -13.64
CA TRP A 77 -7.96 5.87 -12.30
C TRP A 77 -9.21 5.13 -11.80
N GLU A 78 -10.41 5.62 -12.07
CA GLU A 78 -11.65 4.95 -11.70
C GLU A 78 -11.75 3.58 -12.38
N SER A 79 -11.45 3.51 -13.68
CA SER A 79 -11.39 2.24 -14.41
C SER A 79 -10.37 1.26 -13.81
N LEU A 80 -9.16 1.74 -13.49
CA LEU A 80 -8.14 0.92 -12.85
C LEU A 80 -8.55 0.46 -11.45
N ARG A 81 -9.17 1.34 -10.66
CA ARG A 81 -9.64 1.00 -9.32
C ARG A 81 -10.67 -0.12 -9.36
N ASP A 82 -11.57 -0.12 -10.34
CA ASP A 82 -12.55 -1.18 -10.52
C ASP A 82 -11.87 -2.51 -10.87
N GLN A 83 -10.83 -2.50 -11.71
CA GLN A 83 -10.01 -3.69 -11.96
C GLN A 83 -9.29 -4.18 -10.71
N VAL A 84 -8.71 -3.29 -9.91
CA VAL A 84 -8.07 -3.65 -8.63
C VAL A 84 -9.06 -4.28 -7.66
N LEU A 85 -10.34 -3.84 -7.67
CA LEU A 85 -11.39 -4.45 -6.85
C LEU A 85 -11.77 -5.85 -7.36
N LEU A 86 -11.86 -6.04 -8.68
CA LEU A 86 -12.07 -7.35 -9.30
C LEU A 86 -10.90 -8.30 -9.00
N ASP A 87 -9.68 -7.86 -9.19
CA ASP A 87 -8.47 -8.61 -8.85
C ASP A 87 -8.46 -9.04 -7.38
N ARG A 88 -8.94 -8.19 -6.47
CA ARG A 88 -9.08 -8.53 -5.05
C ARG A 88 -10.10 -9.63 -4.80
N ALA A 89 -11.20 -9.64 -5.54
CA ALA A 89 -12.22 -10.70 -5.45
C ALA A 89 -11.66 -12.02 -5.98
N HIS A 90 -10.99 -12.01 -7.13
CA HIS A 90 -10.30 -13.18 -7.71
C HIS A 90 -9.20 -13.71 -6.77
N PHE A 91 -8.38 -12.82 -6.23
CA PHE A 91 -7.36 -13.16 -5.24
C PHE A 91 -7.95 -13.95 -4.07
N ARG A 92 -9.06 -13.48 -3.50
CA ARG A 92 -9.75 -14.17 -2.41
C ARG A 92 -10.27 -15.54 -2.86
N SER A 93 -10.95 -15.61 -3.99
CA SER A 93 -11.49 -16.85 -4.55
C SER A 93 -10.41 -17.91 -4.77
N CYS A 94 -9.25 -17.51 -5.35
CA CYS A 94 -8.14 -18.42 -5.58
C CYS A 94 -7.53 -18.95 -4.28
N ILE A 95 -7.43 -18.12 -3.25
CA ILE A 95 -6.94 -18.54 -1.93
C ILE A 95 -7.93 -19.52 -1.27
N GLU A 96 -9.24 -19.24 -1.31
CA GLU A 96 -10.28 -20.08 -0.72
C GLU A 96 -10.41 -21.43 -1.45
N SER A 97 -10.23 -21.45 -2.78
CA SER A 97 -10.24 -22.70 -3.59
C SER A 97 -8.92 -23.50 -3.53
N ASN A 98 -7.96 -23.07 -2.72
CA ASN A 98 -6.67 -23.73 -2.58
C ASN A 98 -5.86 -23.80 -3.88
N ASN A 99 -6.03 -22.82 -4.76
CA ASN A 99 -5.40 -22.74 -6.09
C ASN A 99 -5.69 -23.95 -7.01
N GLN A 100 -6.79 -24.66 -6.78
CA GLN A 100 -7.16 -25.85 -7.59
C GLN A 100 -7.84 -25.49 -8.92
N SER A 101 -8.14 -24.22 -9.18
CA SER A 101 -8.65 -23.81 -10.49
C SER A 101 -7.51 -23.71 -11.50
N ASN A 102 -7.70 -24.27 -12.70
CA ASN A 102 -6.80 -24.08 -13.85
C ASN A 102 -6.91 -22.65 -14.46
N ASP A 103 -7.34 -21.69 -13.67
CA ASP A 103 -7.54 -20.32 -14.08
C ASP A 103 -6.19 -19.58 -14.11
N THR A 104 -5.95 -18.83 -15.17
CA THR A 104 -4.75 -17.99 -15.36
C THR A 104 -4.60 -16.97 -14.24
N ASP A 105 -5.72 -16.45 -13.71
CA ASP A 105 -5.71 -15.50 -12.61
C ASP A 105 -5.23 -16.14 -11.31
N CYS A 106 -5.55 -17.40 -11.06
CA CYS A 106 -5.01 -18.12 -9.91
C CYS A 106 -3.51 -18.42 -10.04
N ALA A 107 -2.99 -18.59 -11.25
CA ALA A 107 -1.54 -18.67 -11.48
C ALA A 107 -0.83 -17.34 -11.17
N ALA A 108 -1.44 -16.21 -11.53
CA ALA A 108 -0.94 -14.87 -11.18
C ALA A 108 -0.98 -14.63 -9.66
N VAL A 109 -2.08 -15.03 -9.00
CA VAL A 109 -2.21 -14.97 -7.54
C VAL A 109 -1.12 -15.80 -6.86
N SER A 110 -0.88 -17.03 -7.32
CA SER A 110 0.18 -17.91 -6.79
C SER A 110 1.56 -17.29 -6.95
N THR A 111 1.84 -16.68 -8.10
CA THR A 111 3.09 -15.95 -8.36
C THR A 111 3.26 -14.78 -7.40
N LEU A 112 2.21 -13.95 -7.24
CA LEU A 112 2.22 -12.82 -6.32
C LEU A 112 2.42 -13.27 -4.88
N MET A 113 1.72 -14.31 -4.44
CA MET A 113 1.82 -14.83 -3.08
C MET A 113 3.20 -15.39 -2.78
N LYS A 114 3.84 -16.06 -3.75
CA LYS A 114 5.21 -16.53 -3.60
C LYS A 114 6.17 -15.36 -3.34
N ILE A 115 6.07 -14.28 -4.11
CA ILE A 115 6.87 -13.07 -3.91
C ILE A 115 6.63 -12.46 -2.52
N VAL A 116 5.36 -12.39 -2.11
CA VAL A 116 4.99 -11.82 -0.80
C VAL A 116 5.52 -12.69 0.35
N GLU A 117 5.43 -14.01 0.22
CA GLU A 117 5.91 -14.92 1.27
C GLU A 117 7.43 -14.88 1.40
N GLU A 118 8.16 -14.84 0.28
CA GLU A 118 9.61 -14.63 0.28
C GLU A 118 9.97 -13.25 0.88
N ALA A 119 9.19 -12.21 0.58
CA ALA A 119 9.39 -10.89 1.15
C ALA A 119 9.18 -10.87 2.67
N ARG A 120 8.20 -11.63 3.19
CA ARG A 120 7.88 -11.73 4.64
C ARG A 120 8.98 -12.41 5.46
N GLN A 121 9.90 -13.14 4.84
CA GLN A 121 11.10 -13.64 5.51
C GLN A 121 12.05 -12.50 5.92
N ASN A 122 11.86 -11.31 5.35
CA ASN A 122 12.60 -10.11 5.68
C ASN A 122 11.76 -9.19 6.59
N GLN A 123 12.42 -8.36 7.37
CA GLN A 123 11.76 -7.41 8.26
C GLN A 123 11.94 -5.97 7.78
N GLY A 124 10.96 -5.13 8.12
CA GLY A 124 11.07 -3.70 7.90
C GLY A 124 11.22 -3.29 6.44
N LYS A 125 12.16 -2.39 6.18
CA LYS A 125 12.44 -1.90 4.82
C LYS A 125 12.93 -3.01 3.89
N ALA A 126 13.56 -4.05 4.40
CA ALA A 126 14.04 -5.16 3.59
C ALA A 126 12.91 -5.96 2.93
N LEU A 127 11.73 -6.06 3.58
CA LEU A 127 10.53 -6.61 2.97
C LEU A 127 10.13 -5.81 1.72
N LEU A 128 10.04 -4.48 1.82
CA LEU A 128 9.70 -3.60 0.70
C LEU A 128 10.75 -3.65 -0.41
N GLY A 129 12.04 -3.72 -0.03
CA GLY A 129 13.15 -3.90 -0.98
C GLY A 129 13.04 -5.20 -1.76
N HIS A 130 12.64 -6.29 -1.09
CA HIS A 130 12.38 -7.57 -1.75
C HIS A 130 11.21 -7.46 -2.74
N LEU A 131 10.08 -6.87 -2.34
CA LEU A 131 8.94 -6.65 -3.23
C LEU A 131 9.33 -5.84 -4.46
N ASN A 132 10.04 -4.70 -4.26
CA ASN A 132 10.49 -3.86 -5.37
C ASN A 132 11.33 -4.65 -6.37
N ARG A 133 12.37 -5.32 -5.88
CA ARG A 133 13.29 -6.10 -6.72
C ARG A 133 12.59 -7.25 -7.43
N SER A 134 11.75 -8.02 -6.74
CA SER A 134 11.08 -9.19 -7.31
C SER A 134 10.13 -8.81 -8.43
N ILE A 135 9.36 -7.72 -8.27
CA ILE A 135 8.51 -7.20 -9.33
C ILE A 135 9.34 -6.66 -10.50
N ASN A 136 10.45 -5.95 -10.23
CA ASN A 136 11.35 -5.47 -11.29
C ASN A 136 11.96 -6.62 -12.11
N LEU A 137 12.23 -7.77 -11.48
CA LEU A 137 12.75 -8.95 -12.17
C LEU A 137 11.67 -9.76 -12.89
N LEU A 138 10.43 -9.68 -12.42
CA LEU A 138 9.29 -10.42 -13.00
C LEU A 138 8.82 -9.81 -14.32
N ILE A 139 8.79 -8.48 -14.40
CA ILE A 139 8.19 -7.73 -15.50
C ILE A 139 9.30 -7.24 -16.43
N ASN A 140 9.22 -7.64 -17.71
CA ASN A 140 10.12 -7.15 -18.75
C ASN A 140 9.69 -5.76 -19.23
N ALA A 141 10.66 -4.90 -19.53
CA ALA A 141 10.36 -3.57 -20.08
C ALA A 141 9.76 -3.69 -21.48
N ALA A 142 8.57 -3.17 -21.66
CA ALA A 142 7.83 -3.13 -22.94
C ALA A 142 6.84 -1.97 -22.90
N PRO A 143 6.37 -1.47 -24.04
CA PRO A 143 5.23 -0.58 -24.08
C PRO A 143 4.06 -1.21 -23.31
N GLY A 144 3.45 -0.45 -22.39
CA GLY A 144 2.38 -0.93 -21.56
C GLY A 144 1.22 0.04 -21.45
N TYR A 145 0.12 -0.46 -20.95
CA TYR A 145 -1.05 0.32 -20.58
C TYR A 145 -1.36 0.08 -19.10
N LEU A 146 -2.14 0.96 -18.53
CA LEU A 146 -2.53 0.83 -17.13
C LEU A 146 -3.66 -0.20 -17.02
N THR A 147 -3.40 -1.29 -16.31
CA THR A 147 -4.33 -2.40 -16.08
C THR A 147 -4.20 -2.93 -14.67
N GLY A 148 -5.02 -3.92 -14.27
CA GLY A 148 -4.98 -4.50 -12.94
C GLY A 148 -3.68 -5.24 -12.60
N PRO A 149 -3.34 -5.38 -11.31
CA PRO A 149 -2.10 -6.04 -10.88
C PRO A 149 -1.97 -7.48 -11.35
N LEU A 150 -3.07 -8.27 -11.35
CA LEU A 150 -3.02 -9.68 -11.75
C LEU A 150 -2.76 -9.84 -13.24
N GLU A 151 -3.35 -8.99 -14.09
CA GLU A 151 -3.08 -9.00 -15.51
C GLU A 151 -1.60 -8.70 -15.81
N VAL A 152 -1.02 -7.69 -15.15
CA VAL A 152 0.41 -7.38 -15.29
C VAL A 152 1.28 -8.58 -14.90
N ILE A 153 0.96 -9.26 -13.80
CA ILE A 153 1.71 -10.43 -13.33
C ILE A 153 1.55 -11.61 -14.30
N THR A 154 0.40 -11.74 -14.94
CA THR A 154 0.15 -12.76 -15.98
C THR A 154 0.99 -12.47 -17.23
N VAL A 155 0.93 -11.26 -17.76
CA VAL A 155 1.57 -10.85 -19.01
C VAL A 155 3.09 -10.71 -18.87
N ARG A 156 3.57 -10.25 -17.69
CA ARG A 156 4.99 -10.04 -17.35
C ARG A 156 5.75 -9.11 -18.31
N ASN A 157 5.03 -8.21 -18.94
CA ASN A 157 5.59 -7.16 -19.81
C ASN A 157 4.89 -5.85 -19.51
N GLY A 158 5.62 -4.75 -19.51
CA GLY A 158 5.02 -3.44 -19.28
C GLY A 158 6.02 -2.31 -19.05
N ASP A 159 5.48 -1.12 -18.91
CA ASP A 159 6.20 0.12 -18.64
C ASP A 159 6.16 0.48 -17.13
N CYS A 160 6.51 1.72 -16.80
CA CYS A 160 6.51 2.19 -15.41
C CYS A 160 5.13 2.06 -14.74
N LYS A 161 4.03 2.22 -15.49
CA LYS A 161 2.66 2.08 -14.96
C LYS A 161 2.40 0.64 -14.53
N SER A 162 2.76 -0.32 -15.39
CA SER A 162 2.61 -1.75 -15.13
C SER A 162 3.43 -2.18 -13.89
N HIS A 163 4.68 -1.76 -13.80
CA HIS A 163 5.51 -2.03 -12.64
C HIS A 163 4.91 -1.44 -11.35
N SER A 164 4.43 -0.21 -11.41
CA SER A 164 3.90 0.49 -10.24
C SER A 164 2.62 -0.14 -9.73
N ILE A 165 1.68 -0.54 -10.62
CA ILE A 165 0.44 -1.18 -10.19
C ILE A 165 0.69 -2.59 -9.64
N ALA A 166 1.63 -3.36 -10.21
CA ALA A 166 2.02 -4.65 -9.66
C ALA A 166 2.64 -4.52 -8.26
N LYS A 167 3.49 -3.51 -8.03
CA LYS A 167 4.06 -3.20 -6.71
C LYS A 167 3.00 -2.73 -5.72
N TYR A 168 2.05 -1.92 -6.17
CA TYR A 168 0.87 -1.57 -5.37
C TYR A 168 0.13 -2.82 -4.92
N GLY A 169 -0.21 -3.72 -5.83
CA GLY A 169 -0.84 -5.01 -5.53
C GLY A 169 -0.03 -5.86 -4.56
N ALA A 170 1.29 -5.98 -4.79
CA ALA A 170 2.20 -6.73 -3.92
C ALA A 170 2.27 -6.16 -2.50
N ALA A 171 2.37 -4.84 -2.35
CA ALA A 171 2.37 -4.18 -1.04
C ALA A 171 1.03 -4.39 -0.31
N ARG A 172 -0.10 -4.30 -1.04
CA ARG A 172 -1.44 -4.58 -0.49
C ARG A 172 -1.57 -6.06 -0.06
N ALA A 173 -1.07 -7.00 -0.85
CA ALA A 173 -1.06 -8.43 -0.53
C ALA A 173 -0.11 -8.74 0.65
N ALA A 174 0.97 -7.98 0.81
CA ALA A 174 1.87 -8.08 1.95
C ALA A 174 1.27 -7.56 3.28
N GLY A 175 0.10 -6.88 3.23
CA GLY A 175 -0.64 -6.44 4.41
C GLY A 175 -0.59 -4.93 4.68
N PHE A 176 0.07 -4.14 3.83
CA PHE A 176 0.03 -2.68 3.98
C PHE A 176 -1.39 -2.16 3.74
N SER A 177 -1.86 -1.24 4.58
CA SER A 177 -3.20 -0.67 4.47
C SER A 177 -3.35 0.19 3.21
N ALA A 178 -4.60 0.45 2.77
CA ALA A 178 -4.86 1.32 1.63
C ALA A 178 -4.40 2.77 1.87
N ASP A 179 -4.35 3.21 3.12
CA ASP A 179 -3.84 4.53 3.50
C ASP A 179 -2.32 4.64 3.36
N HIS A 180 -1.63 3.51 3.37
CA HIS A 180 -0.17 3.42 3.36
C HIS A 180 0.43 3.04 2.00
N VAL A 181 -0.38 2.84 0.97
CA VAL A 181 0.11 2.52 -0.38
C VAL A 181 -0.54 3.46 -1.39
N ARG A 182 0.26 4.09 -2.22
CA ARG A 182 -0.21 5.01 -3.26
C ARG A 182 0.56 4.82 -4.56
N LEU A 183 -0.04 5.28 -5.64
CA LEU A 183 0.66 5.51 -6.90
C LEU A 183 0.92 7.01 -7.02
N VAL A 184 2.09 7.38 -7.51
CA VAL A 184 2.44 8.77 -7.75
C VAL A 184 2.98 8.92 -9.16
N THR A 185 2.41 9.86 -9.90
CA THR A 185 3.02 10.32 -11.15
C THR A 185 3.98 11.46 -10.83
N VAL A 186 5.15 11.40 -11.42
CA VAL A 186 6.23 12.37 -11.22
C VAL A 186 6.80 12.77 -12.58
N HIS A 187 7.37 13.96 -12.67
CA HIS A 187 8.29 14.30 -13.75
C HIS A 187 9.72 14.00 -13.29
N ASP A 188 10.38 13.08 -13.96
CA ASP A 188 11.80 12.81 -13.74
C ASP A 188 12.63 13.88 -14.46
N ARG A 189 13.10 14.86 -13.70
CA ARG A 189 13.91 16.00 -14.24
C ARG A 189 15.23 15.55 -14.82
N ARG A 190 15.78 14.45 -14.34
CA ARG A 190 17.08 13.95 -14.81
C ARG A 190 16.97 13.36 -16.20
N HIS A 191 15.89 12.65 -16.47
CA HIS A 191 15.68 11.96 -17.76
C HIS A 191 14.67 12.69 -18.66
N ASN A 192 14.03 13.75 -18.13
CA ASN A 192 13.06 14.60 -18.82
C ASN A 192 11.85 13.82 -19.38
N PHE A 193 11.23 12.98 -18.55
CA PHE A 193 9.99 12.29 -18.92
C PHE A 193 9.07 12.11 -17.70
N ASP A 194 7.78 11.92 -17.98
CA ASP A 194 6.82 11.61 -16.93
C ASP A 194 6.89 10.12 -16.57
N HIS A 195 6.87 9.86 -15.28
CA HIS A 195 7.09 8.55 -14.69
C HIS A 195 6.03 8.22 -13.64
N MET A 196 5.80 6.94 -13.39
CA MET A 196 4.92 6.48 -12.32
C MET A 196 5.69 5.57 -11.37
N VAL A 197 5.48 5.77 -10.07
CA VAL A 197 6.05 4.94 -9.01
C VAL A 197 4.98 4.52 -8.01
N ALA A 198 5.17 3.35 -7.39
CA ALA A 198 4.44 3.01 -6.17
C ALA A 198 5.20 3.55 -4.96
N VAL A 199 4.48 4.02 -3.96
CA VAL A 199 5.05 4.48 -2.70
C VAL A 199 4.36 3.83 -1.52
N VAL A 200 5.13 3.48 -0.49
CA VAL A 200 4.62 2.83 0.71
C VAL A 200 5.05 3.63 1.94
N PHE A 201 4.08 3.96 2.78
CA PHE A 201 4.34 4.60 4.08
C PHE A 201 4.75 3.55 5.10
N TYR A 202 5.94 3.70 5.65
CA TYR A 202 6.49 2.79 6.63
C TYR A 202 7.34 3.55 7.65
N ASN A 203 7.03 3.38 8.94
CA ASN A 203 7.75 4.02 10.06
C ASN A 203 7.93 5.54 9.91
N GLY A 204 6.87 6.25 9.50
CA GLY A 204 6.90 7.71 9.39
C GLY A 204 7.48 8.25 8.08
N GLU A 205 7.85 7.39 7.13
CA GLU A 205 8.48 7.77 5.87
C GLU A 205 7.74 7.18 4.67
N TRP A 206 7.70 7.91 3.56
CA TRP A 206 7.30 7.36 2.27
C TRP A 206 8.52 6.76 1.57
N LEU A 207 8.43 5.48 1.21
CA LEU A 207 9.47 4.75 0.49
C LEU A 207 9.01 4.50 -0.94
N ILE A 208 9.85 4.85 -1.90
CA ILE A 208 9.58 4.71 -3.33
C ILE A 208 10.00 3.31 -3.79
N LEU A 209 9.06 2.61 -4.43
CA LEU A 209 9.27 1.35 -5.13
C LEU A 209 9.31 1.64 -6.64
N ASP A 210 10.51 1.76 -7.18
CA ASP A 210 10.76 2.24 -8.55
C ASP A 210 11.25 1.11 -9.46
N ASN A 211 10.83 1.10 -10.72
CA ASN A 211 11.34 0.15 -11.70
C ASN A 211 12.69 0.56 -12.31
N LEU A 212 13.10 1.81 -12.15
CA LEU A 212 14.41 2.29 -12.60
C LEU A 212 15.54 1.89 -11.63
N THR A 213 15.21 1.43 -10.41
CA THR A 213 16.19 1.00 -9.42
C THR A 213 15.62 -0.06 -8.48
N ASN A 214 16.48 -0.95 -8.01
CA ASN A 214 16.13 -1.89 -6.95
C ASN A 214 16.30 -1.31 -5.53
N LEU A 215 16.87 -0.11 -5.41
CA LEU A 215 17.06 0.55 -4.13
C LEU A 215 15.77 1.21 -3.67
N LEU A 216 15.48 1.10 -2.37
CA LEU A 216 14.45 1.90 -1.74
C LEU A 216 15.03 3.26 -1.39
N VAL A 217 14.34 4.30 -1.81
CA VAL A 217 14.71 5.70 -1.55
C VAL A 217 13.53 6.38 -0.88
N ARG A 218 13.77 7.27 0.07
CA ARG A 218 12.71 8.12 0.62
C ARG A 218 12.28 9.15 -0.43
N ASP A 219 11.00 9.47 -0.44
CA ASP A 219 10.44 10.52 -1.30
C ASP A 219 11.18 11.86 -1.15
N THR A 220 11.53 12.23 0.09
CA THR A 220 12.28 13.45 0.42
C THR A 220 13.73 13.45 -0.08
N GLU A 221 14.29 12.29 -0.38
CA GLU A 221 15.65 12.13 -0.91
C GLU A 221 15.69 12.13 -2.45
N LYS A 222 14.58 11.80 -3.10
CA LYS A 222 14.47 11.70 -4.56
C LYS A 222 14.20 13.09 -5.19
N ARG A 223 15.18 13.96 -5.12
CA ARG A 223 15.07 15.38 -5.54
C ARG A 223 14.85 15.57 -7.04
N ASP A 224 15.22 14.57 -7.84
CA ASP A 224 15.00 14.61 -9.29
C ASP A 224 13.53 14.41 -9.68
N TYR A 225 12.69 13.94 -8.76
CA TYR A 225 11.27 13.72 -9.01
C TYR A 225 10.47 14.94 -8.58
N ALA A 226 9.79 15.54 -9.56
CA ALA A 226 8.79 16.56 -9.31
C ALA A 226 7.41 15.91 -9.32
N PRO A 227 6.69 15.84 -8.18
CA PRO A 227 5.42 15.15 -8.12
C PRO A 227 4.34 15.89 -8.89
N LEU A 228 3.52 15.14 -9.67
CA LEU A 228 2.44 15.66 -10.50
C LEU A 228 1.07 15.34 -9.91
N ALA A 229 0.82 14.05 -9.63
CA ALA A 229 -0.42 13.59 -9.03
C ALA A 229 -0.21 12.36 -8.16
N VAL A 230 -1.07 12.22 -7.17
CA VAL A 230 -1.18 11.02 -6.31
C VAL A 230 -2.53 10.36 -6.53
N LEU A 231 -2.50 9.03 -6.66
CA LEU A 231 -3.65 8.18 -6.89
C LEU A 231 -3.74 7.14 -5.77
N ASP A 232 -4.88 7.06 -5.11
CA ASP A 232 -5.15 6.09 -4.05
C ASP A 232 -6.64 5.70 -4.03
N TYR A 233 -7.04 4.90 -3.04
CA TYR A 233 -8.43 4.44 -2.91
C TYR A 233 -9.46 5.58 -2.73
N LYS A 234 -9.04 6.79 -2.38
CA LYS A 234 -9.91 7.97 -2.23
C LYS A 234 -10.08 8.73 -3.54
N GLY A 235 -9.21 8.53 -4.50
CA GLY A 235 -9.28 9.20 -5.79
C GLY A 235 -7.95 9.75 -6.26
N VAL A 236 -8.01 10.79 -7.08
CA VAL A 236 -6.85 11.44 -7.68
C VAL A 236 -6.72 12.86 -7.14
N ARG A 237 -5.52 13.19 -6.72
CA ARG A 237 -5.16 14.56 -6.31
C ARG A 237 -3.93 15.00 -7.08
N ARG A 238 -3.92 16.23 -7.56
CA ARG A 238 -2.73 16.85 -8.15
C ARG A 238 -1.98 17.67 -7.11
N TYR A 239 -0.68 17.76 -7.27
CA TYR A 239 0.13 18.65 -6.45
C TYR A 239 -0.10 20.10 -6.83
N ARG A 240 -0.11 21.03 -5.85
CA ARG A 240 -0.42 22.46 -6.07
C ARG A 240 0.66 23.19 -6.85
N SER A 241 1.91 22.76 -6.69
CA SER A 241 3.06 23.37 -7.38
C SER A 241 3.65 22.33 -8.33
N PRO A 242 3.07 22.16 -9.53
CA PRO A 242 3.68 21.35 -10.55
C PRO A 242 5.02 21.94 -10.96
N TYR A 243 5.96 21.09 -11.35
CA TYR A 243 7.34 21.49 -11.65
C TYR A 243 7.47 22.59 -12.70
N TRP A 244 6.52 22.72 -13.64
CA TRP A 244 6.51 23.77 -14.68
C TRP A 244 6.09 25.15 -14.16
N MET A 245 5.72 25.30 -12.90
CA MET A 245 5.39 26.58 -12.28
C MET A 245 6.52 27.11 -11.37
N ILE A 246 7.67 26.45 -11.34
CA ILE A 246 8.80 26.77 -10.45
C ILE A 246 9.98 27.30 -11.33
N ASP A 247 9.71 28.24 -12.22
CA ASP A 247 10.75 29.03 -12.91
C ASP A 247 10.91 30.39 -12.21
#